data_7a6fcc4821bdaf6dcddedaafe68208a4
#
_entry.id   7a6fcc4821bdaf6dcddedaafe68208a4
#
_cell.length_a   1.000
_cell.length_b   1.000
_cell.length_c   1.000
_cell.angle_alpha   90.00
_cell.angle_beta   90.00
_cell.angle_gamma   90.00
#
_symmetry.space_group_name_H-M   'P 1'
#
loop_
_entity.id
_entity.type
_entity.pdbx_description
1 polymer ?
#
loop_
_entity_poly.entity_id
_entity_poly.type
_entity_poly.pdbx_seq_one_letter_code
_entity_poly.pdbx_strand_id
1 'polypeptide(L)'
;MGLVHALLPFAAAAALLLLAAPPPATADDPGLAVYWGRHKEEGSLREACDTGRYTTVIITFYNAFGHGRYSLDISGHPLAAVGADIKHCQSRGITVLLSIGGQGGAYSLPTNASAADVADNLWNAYLGGHRAGVARPFGDDAAVDGIDFFIDQGGADHYDDLARRLDGYNKYYRGRVGVLLTATTRCSYPDHRLEKALATGVFARIHVRMFGDEQCTMSPRYSWEKWAAAFPGSKVYIGLVASPEQDSAWMFQKDLYYEMLQFVRSLPNYGGLAIYDRPTTLVRTVVFWGRNKDEGSLREACDTGLYTSVIISFLAVFGHGRYSLDLSGHDVSAVGADIKHCQSKYIPVLLSIGGQGGAYSLPTNASAADVADHLWDSFLGGGRAGVPRPFGDAVVDGVDLFIDQGGAEHYDELARRLFSHYKFEMLLTATTRCSYQDHRLDMALATGLFTHIHVRVFGGGGDAGCTTRHRASWERWAAAYPGSLVYLGVVASPEQDANAYLPRKVLFSDVLSHIVEKPNYGGLMIWDRYYDKKTGYSAGKPLITGSPQLNAISIES
;
A
#
# COMPACT_ATOMS: atom_id res chain seq x y z
N MET A 1 -80.49 -11.95 -1.47
CA MET A 1 -79.26 -12.77 -1.39
C MET A 1 -78.19 -12.05 -2.17
N GLY A 2 -77.44 -11.19 -1.46
CA GLY A 2 -76.42 -10.32 -2.05
C GLY A 2 -75.05 -10.76 -1.57
N LEU A 3 -74.14 -11.08 -2.46
CA LEU A 3 -72.74 -11.29 -2.20
C LEU A 3 -72.03 -9.92 -2.16
N VAL A 4 -71.44 -9.62 -1.01
CA VAL A 4 -70.58 -8.46 -0.82
C VAL A 4 -69.15 -8.88 -1.18
N HIS A 5 -68.57 -8.28 -2.22
CA HIS A 5 -67.15 -8.40 -2.55
C HIS A 5 -66.34 -7.43 -1.72
N ALA A 6 -65.51 -7.94 -0.83
CA ALA A 6 -64.55 -7.17 -0.07
C ALA A 6 -63.27 -6.97 -0.96
N LEU A 7 -62.99 -5.72 -1.30
CA LEU A 7 -61.71 -5.29 -1.92
C LEU A 7 -60.68 -5.06 -0.81
N LEU A 8 -59.62 -5.84 -0.79
CA LEU A 8 -58.43 -5.62 0.03
C LEU A 8 -57.48 -4.67 -0.74
N PRO A 9 -56.95 -3.64 -0.11
CA PRO A 9 -55.91 -2.81 -0.73
C PRO A 9 -54.53 -3.48 -0.57
N PHE A 10 -53.84 -3.68 -1.69
CA PHE A 10 -52.42 -4.01 -1.72
C PHE A 10 -51.63 -2.79 -1.24
N ALA A 11 -51.06 -2.86 -0.05
CA ALA A 11 -50.05 -1.96 0.42
C ALA A 11 -48.70 -2.43 -0.12
N ALA A 12 -48.16 -1.68 -1.10
CA ALA A 12 -46.78 -1.86 -1.59
C ALA A 12 -45.81 -1.35 -0.52
N ALA A 13 -45.17 -2.27 0.19
CA ALA A 13 -44.05 -1.94 1.07
C ALA A 13 -42.80 -1.69 0.23
N ALA A 14 -42.47 -0.42 0.00
CA ALA A 14 -41.17 -0.04 -0.54
C ALA A 14 -40.11 -0.25 0.56
N ALA A 15 -39.33 -1.32 0.44
CA ALA A 15 -38.16 -1.54 1.28
C ALA A 15 -37.06 -0.55 0.86
N LEU A 16 -36.90 0.54 1.62
CA LEU A 16 -35.69 1.37 1.57
C LEU A 16 -34.52 0.54 2.06
N LEU A 17 -33.67 0.06 1.15
CA LEU A 17 -32.33 -0.41 1.47
C LEU A 17 -31.50 0.80 1.90
N LEU A 18 -31.46 1.07 3.20
CA LEU A 18 -30.46 1.91 3.83
C LEU A 18 -29.11 1.18 3.65
N LEU A 19 -28.31 1.66 2.70
CA LEU A 19 -26.89 1.38 2.63
C LEU A 19 -26.29 1.91 3.94
N ALA A 20 -26.14 1.03 4.92
CA ALA A 20 -25.45 1.35 6.15
C ALA A 20 -23.99 1.69 5.77
N ALA A 21 -23.59 2.94 5.96
CA ALA A 21 -22.20 3.30 5.98
C ALA A 21 -21.50 2.40 7.02
N PRO A 22 -20.26 1.93 6.77
CA PRO A 22 -19.53 1.19 7.78
C PRO A 22 -19.50 2.02 9.07
N PRO A 23 -19.64 1.38 10.25
CA PRO A 23 -19.59 2.10 11.50
C PRO A 23 -18.26 2.88 11.58
N PRO A 24 -18.27 4.12 12.11
CA PRO A 24 -17.03 4.85 12.34
C PRO A 24 -16.11 3.98 13.21
N ALA A 25 -14.83 3.88 12.80
CA ALA A 25 -13.81 3.19 13.60
C ALA A 25 -13.90 3.70 15.04
N THR A 26 -14.06 2.79 15.99
CA THR A 26 -14.09 3.15 17.42
C THR A 26 -12.72 3.72 17.77
N ALA A 27 -12.66 4.68 18.70
CA ALA A 27 -11.41 5.35 19.09
C ALA A 27 -10.32 4.39 19.62
N ASP A 28 -10.63 3.12 19.76
CA ASP A 28 -9.77 2.06 20.30
C ASP A 28 -9.18 1.12 19.25
N ASP A 29 -9.61 1.19 17.96
CA ASP A 29 -9.04 0.34 16.91
C ASP A 29 -7.67 0.86 16.44
N PRO A 30 -6.68 -0.05 16.22
CA PRO A 30 -5.39 0.33 15.67
C PRO A 30 -5.54 1.06 14.34
N GLY A 31 -5.03 2.30 14.28
CA GLY A 31 -5.20 3.17 13.13
C GLY A 31 -4.02 3.10 12.14
N LEU A 32 -4.27 3.58 10.94
CA LEU A 32 -3.21 3.86 9.97
C LEU A 32 -3.11 5.37 9.76
N ALA A 33 -2.00 5.97 10.23
CA ALA A 33 -1.66 7.36 9.97
C ALA A 33 -0.75 7.46 8.73
N VAL A 34 -0.85 8.58 7.99
CA VAL A 34 0.04 8.86 6.86
C VAL A 34 0.48 10.32 6.89
N TYR A 35 1.74 10.57 6.55
CA TYR A 35 2.27 11.91 6.33
C TYR A 35 2.05 12.30 4.87
N TRP A 36 1.53 13.51 4.65
CA TRP A 36 1.19 14.08 3.35
C TRP A 36 1.76 15.49 3.22
N GLY A 37 2.19 15.86 2.01
CA GLY A 37 2.67 17.19 1.70
C GLY A 37 4.18 17.24 1.45
N ARG A 38 4.84 16.09 1.21
CA ARG A 38 6.29 16.04 0.91
C ARG A 38 6.59 15.94 -0.57
N HIS A 39 5.67 15.43 -1.36
CA HIS A 39 5.85 15.24 -2.79
C HIS A 39 4.59 15.69 -3.55
N LYS A 40 4.77 16.59 -4.51
CA LYS A 40 3.64 17.06 -5.34
C LYS A 40 2.92 15.93 -6.08
N GLU A 41 3.66 14.89 -6.43
CA GLU A 41 3.17 13.71 -7.14
C GLU A 41 2.40 12.71 -6.26
N GLU A 42 2.37 12.92 -4.95
CA GLU A 42 1.61 12.06 -4.03
C GLU A 42 0.09 12.24 -4.12
N GLY A 43 -0.38 13.20 -4.92
CA GLY A 43 -1.79 13.52 -5.11
C GLY A 43 -2.34 14.46 -4.03
N SER A 44 -3.61 14.84 -4.16
CA SER A 44 -4.26 15.77 -3.22
C SER A 44 -4.51 15.13 -1.85
N LEU A 45 -4.74 15.97 -0.84
CA LEU A 45 -5.16 15.54 0.49
C LEU A 45 -6.51 14.80 0.43
N ARG A 46 -7.44 15.26 -0.42
CA ARG A 46 -8.71 14.59 -0.70
C ARG A 46 -8.52 13.17 -1.20
N GLU A 47 -7.66 12.99 -2.21
CA GLU A 47 -7.35 11.65 -2.73
C GLU A 47 -6.76 10.72 -1.65
N ALA A 48 -5.94 11.24 -0.73
CA ALA A 48 -5.46 10.45 0.40
C ALA A 48 -6.62 9.94 1.25
N CYS A 49 -7.56 10.83 1.58
CA CYS A 49 -8.72 10.50 2.41
C CYS A 49 -9.73 9.59 1.70
N ASP A 50 -9.90 9.73 0.38
CA ASP A 50 -10.82 8.93 -0.42
C ASP A 50 -10.38 7.46 -0.57
N THR A 51 -9.10 7.16 -0.32
CA THR A 51 -8.63 5.76 -0.29
C THR A 51 -9.34 4.89 0.76
N GLY A 52 -9.93 5.51 1.80
CA GLY A 52 -10.54 4.80 2.92
C GLY A 52 -9.57 3.97 3.78
N ARG A 53 -8.25 4.13 3.56
CA ARG A 53 -7.20 3.37 4.25
C ARG A 53 -6.72 4.03 5.53
N TYR A 54 -6.74 5.36 5.57
CA TYR A 54 -6.15 6.13 6.65
C TYR A 54 -7.20 6.57 7.67
N THR A 55 -6.88 6.44 8.94
CA THR A 55 -7.65 7.01 10.04
C THR A 55 -7.15 8.41 10.41
N THR A 56 -5.92 8.72 10.00
CA THR A 56 -5.27 10.00 10.28
C THR A 56 -4.40 10.42 9.10
N VAL A 57 -4.47 11.69 8.71
CA VAL A 57 -3.53 12.31 7.77
C VAL A 57 -2.80 13.45 8.47
N ILE A 58 -1.48 13.48 8.34
CA ILE A 58 -0.60 14.46 8.97
C ILE A 58 0.01 15.33 7.88
N ILE A 59 -0.40 16.60 7.82
CA ILE A 59 0.11 17.57 6.85
C ILE A 59 1.53 17.99 7.26
N THR A 60 2.49 17.95 6.35
CA THR A 60 3.92 18.22 6.60
C THR A 60 4.47 19.26 5.63
N PHE A 61 5.15 20.31 6.12
CA PHE A 61 5.44 20.73 7.49
C PHE A 61 5.21 22.23 7.69
N TYR A 62 4.77 22.62 8.87
CA TYR A 62 4.98 23.98 9.36
C TYR A 62 6.43 24.07 9.83
N ASN A 63 7.33 24.50 8.94
CA ASN A 63 8.77 24.28 9.03
C ASN A 63 9.61 25.51 9.39
N ALA A 64 8.99 26.67 9.57
CA ALA A 64 9.66 27.86 10.11
C ALA A 64 8.80 28.50 11.21
N PHE A 65 9.38 28.64 12.40
CA PHE A 65 8.71 29.26 13.55
C PHE A 65 9.68 29.66 14.68
N GLY A 66 9.18 30.46 15.61
CA GLY A 66 9.89 30.82 16.86
C GLY A 66 10.69 32.12 16.82
N HIS A 67 10.79 32.79 15.67
CA HIS A 67 11.51 34.03 15.45
C HIS A 67 10.65 35.11 14.79
N GLY A 68 9.35 35.11 15.05
CA GLY A 68 8.39 36.00 14.37
C GLY A 68 8.24 35.75 12.89
N ARG A 69 8.73 34.60 12.37
CA ARG A 69 8.56 34.15 10.98
C ARG A 69 7.86 32.81 11.00
N TYR A 70 6.90 32.67 10.11
CA TYR A 70 6.10 31.45 10.01
C TYR A 70 6.01 31.01 8.57
N SER A 71 6.31 29.74 8.32
CA SER A 71 6.24 29.16 6.98
C SER A 71 5.67 27.75 7.01
N LEU A 72 4.80 27.49 6.06
CA LEU A 72 4.29 26.17 5.74
C LEU A 72 4.88 25.74 4.39
N ASP A 73 5.56 24.61 4.38
CA ASP A 73 6.05 23.95 3.17
C ASP A 73 5.30 22.62 2.97
N ILE A 74 4.48 22.56 1.95
CA ILE A 74 3.78 21.36 1.51
C ILE A 74 4.20 20.98 0.08
N SER A 75 5.46 21.20 -0.25
CA SER A 75 6.12 20.78 -1.51
C SER A 75 5.36 21.17 -2.79
N GLY A 76 4.80 22.40 -2.80
CA GLY A 76 4.14 22.97 -3.97
C GLY A 76 2.70 22.51 -4.20
N HIS A 77 2.08 21.85 -3.25
CA HIS A 77 0.62 21.64 -3.29
C HIS A 77 -0.12 22.98 -3.19
N PRO A 78 -1.25 23.17 -3.92
CA PRO A 78 -1.98 24.44 -3.91
C PRO A 78 -2.75 24.63 -2.60
N LEU A 79 -2.31 25.57 -1.76
CA LEU A 79 -2.90 25.86 -0.44
C LEU A 79 -4.41 26.10 -0.49
N ALA A 80 -4.90 26.76 -1.54
CA ALA A 80 -6.32 27.08 -1.70
C ALA A 80 -7.25 25.85 -1.72
N ALA A 81 -6.76 24.70 -2.16
CA ALA A 81 -7.52 23.45 -2.19
C ALA A 81 -7.53 22.72 -0.85
N VAL A 82 -6.45 22.87 -0.07
CA VAL A 82 -6.22 22.08 1.16
C VAL A 82 -7.31 22.28 2.19
N GLY A 83 -7.85 23.49 2.34
CA GLY A 83 -8.91 23.76 3.31
C GLY A 83 -10.21 23.00 3.03
N ALA A 84 -10.61 22.93 1.75
CA ALA A 84 -11.76 22.13 1.34
C ALA A 84 -11.52 20.64 1.54
N ASP A 85 -10.28 20.19 1.30
CA ASP A 85 -9.87 18.80 1.47
C ASP A 85 -9.81 18.40 2.96
N ILE A 86 -9.34 19.28 3.86
CA ILE A 86 -9.39 19.07 5.32
C ILE A 86 -10.84 18.79 5.75
N LYS A 87 -11.79 19.64 5.37
CA LYS A 87 -13.21 19.46 5.71
C LYS A 87 -13.78 18.15 5.13
N HIS A 88 -13.38 17.80 3.92
CA HIS A 88 -13.77 16.56 3.30
C HIS A 88 -13.25 15.35 4.10
N CYS A 89 -11.97 15.32 4.47
CA CYS A 89 -11.38 14.26 5.28
C CYS A 89 -12.11 14.12 6.63
N GLN A 90 -12.33 15.22 7.32
CA GLN A 90 -13.04 15.27 8.60
C GLN A 90 -14.49 14.77 8.47
N SER A 91 -15.19 15.08 7.37
CA SER A 91 -16.54 14.58 7.11
C SER A 91 -16.61 13.05 6.96
N ARG A 92 -15.47 12.42 6.65
CA ARG A 92 -15.30 10.97 6.57
C ARG A 92 -14.80 10.34 7.86
N GLY A 93 -14.69 11.12 8.94
CA GLY A 93 -14.17 10.65 10.23
C GLY A 93 -12.64 10.51 10.27
N ILE A 94 -11.91 11.09 9.31
CA ILE A 94 -10.45 11.03 9.25
C ILE A 94 -9.89 12.24 9.99
N THR A 95 -9.02 11.99 10.99
CA THR A 95 -8.32 13.03 11.73
C THR A 95 -7.27 13.70 10.84
N VAL A 96 -7.25 15.04 10.81
CA VAL A 96 -6.25 15.81 10.05
C VAL A 96 -5.38 16.61 11.01
N LEU A 97 -4.09 16.33 11.02
CA LEU A 97 -3.10 17.01 11.87
C LEU A 97 -2.17 17.88 11.04
N LEU A 98 -1.61 18.91 11.66
CA LEU A 98 -0.48 19.68 11.11
C LEU A 98 0.78 19.33 11.87
N SER A 99 1.82 18.85 11.19
CA SER A 99 3.12 18.57 11.79
C SER A 99 4.00 19.82 11.78
N ILE A 100 4.58 20.13 12.93
CA ILE A 100 5.52 21.24 13.10
C ILE A 100 6.95 20.73 13.19
N GLY A 101 7.88 21.41 12.51
CA GLY A 101 9.29 21.05 12.49
C GLY A 101 9.71 20.37 11.21
N GLY A 102 10.10 19.10 11.29
CA GLY A 102 10.60 18.30 10.17
C GLY A 102 12.08 18.52 9.87
N GLN A 103 12.56 17.85 8.82
CA GLN A 103 13.94 17.99 8.34
C GLN A 103 14.09 19.26 7.48
N GLY A 104 15.16 20.04 7.72
CA GLY A 104 15.54 21.14 6.84
C GLY A 104 14.82 22.48 7.05
N GLY A 105 13.99 22.64 8.07
CA GLY A 105 13.31 23.90 8.39
C GLY A 105 14.15 24.88 9.24
N ALA A 106 13.63 26.08 9.47
CA ALA A 106 14.22 27.12 10.32
C ALA A 106 13.32 27.36 11.54
N TYR A 107 13.49 26.55 12.60
CA TYR A 107 12.64 26.61 13.78
C TYR A 107 13.43 26.40 15.07
N SER A 108 13.03 27.13 16.11
CA SER A 108 13.45 26.92 17.50
C SER A 108 12.52 27.70 18.43
N LEU A 109 12.56 27.37 19.71
CA LEU A 109 11.85 28.08 20.78
C LEU A 109 12.85 28.57 21.84
N PRO A 110 13.56 29.68 21.60
CA PRO A 110 14.61 30.13 22.50
C PRO A 110 14.10 30.64 23.84
N THR A 111 12.82 30.98 23.96
CA THR A 111 12.21 31.49 25.18
C THR A 111 10.76 30.99 25.33
N ASN A 112 10.26 31.05 26.57
CA ASN A 112 8.83 30.83 26.85
C ASN A 112 7.93 31.80 26.07
N ALA A 113 8.37 33.03 25.82
CA ALA A 113 7.63 33.98 25.00
C ALA A 113 7.54 33.55 23.54
N SER A 114 8.62 32.96 22.99
CA SER A 114 8.57 32.41 21.62
C SER A 114 7.64 31.18 21.52
N ALA A 115 7.58 30.33 22.55
CA ALA A 115 6.61 29.27 22.62
C ALA A 115 5.16 29.78 22.67
N ALA A 116 4.93 30.88 23.43
CA ALA A 116 3.62 31.53 23.47
C ALA A 116 3.19 32.08 22.12
N ASP A 117 4.11 32.78 21.45
CA ASP A 117 3.86 33.38 20.14
C ASP A 117 3.56 32.33 19.08
N VAL A 118 4.31 31.21 19.05
CA VAL A 118 4.04 30.07 18.16
C VAL A 118 2.70 29.40 18.48
N ALA A 119 2.36 29.19 19.75
CA ALA A 119 1.07 28.64 20.13
C ALA A 119 -0.09 29.53 19.66
N ASP A 120 0.02 30.85 19.83
CA ASP A 120 -0.96 31.83 19.38
C ASP A 120 -1.06 31.87 17.85
N ASN A 121 0.04 31.73 17.12
CA ASN A 121 0.02 31.64 15.67
C ASN A 121 -0.69 30.37 15.22
N LEU A 122 -0.30 29.18 15.74
CA LEU A 122 -0.94 27.92 15.39
C LEU A 122 -2.44 27.93 15.71
N TRP A 123 -2.82 28.49 16.85
CA TRP A 123 -4.22 28.60 17.26
C TRP A 123 -5.04 29.41 16.28
N ASN A 124 -4.55 30.59 15.87
CA ASN A 124 -5.29 31.52 15.04
C ASN A 124 -5.19 31.22 13.53
N ALA A 125 -4.09 30.61 13.06
CA ALA A 125 -3.86 30.33 11.65
C ALA A 125 -4.40 28.98 11.19
N TYR A 126 -4.40 27.96 12.05
CA TYR A 126 -4.66 26.57 11.65
C TYR A 126 -5.69 25.84 12.52
N LEU A 127 -5.94 26.30 13.73
CA LEU A 127 -6.87 25.69 14.69
C LEU A 127 -8.16 26.54 14.83
N GLY A 128 -8.79 26.49 16.00
CA GLY A 128 -10.09 27.08 16.26
C GLY A 128 -10.13 28.60 16.52
N GLY A 129 -8.96 29.25 16.58
CA GLY A 129 -8.86 30.70 16.82
C GLY A 129 -9.08 31.53 15.56
N HIS A 130 -9.51 32.79 15.79
CA HIS A 130 -9.70 33.79 14.73
C HIS A 130 -9.27 35.15 15.25
N ARG A 131 -8.02 35.55 14.98
CA ARG A 131 -7.52 36.88 15.35
C ARG A 131 -7.36 37.74 14.10
N ALA A 132 -7.92 38.94 14.11
CA ALA A 132 -7.76 39.88 13.01
C ALA A 132 -6.28 40.12 12.67
N GLY A 133 -5.92 40.07 11.40
CA GLY A 133 -4.56 40.27 10.90
C GLY A 133 -3.70 38.99 10.89
N VAL A 134 -4.18 37.84 11.37
CA VAL A 134 -3.52 36.55 11.21
C VAL A 134 -4.09 35.85 9.98
N ALA A 135 -3.22 35.59 9.00
CA ALA A 135 -3.62 34.85 7.80
C ALA A 135 -3.93 33.37 8.14
N ARG A 136 -4.97 32.83 7.50
CA ARG A 136 -5.34 31.41 7.59
C ARG A 136 -5.03 30.73 6.26
N PRO A 137 -3.89 30.05 6.12
CA PRO A 137 -3.44 29.53 4.82
C PRO A 137 -4.39 28.51 4.18
N PHE A 138 -5.18 27.78 4.99
CA PHE A 138 -6.17 26.81 4.53
C PHE A 138 -7.58 27.39 4.34
N GLY A 139 -7.73 28.72 4.49
CA GLY A 139 -9.01 29.40 4.45
C GLY A 139 -9.63 29.60 5.85
N ASP A 140 -10.55 30.57 5.94
CA ASP A 140 -11.10 31.04 7.22
C ASP A 140 -11.92 29.97 7.96
N ASP A 141 -12.56 29.06 7.24
CA ASP A 141 -13.47 28.06 7.77
C ASP A 141 -12.86 26.65 7.88
N ALA A 142 -11.57 26.48 7.56
CA ALA A 142 -10.85 25.23 7.71
C ALA A 142 -9.97 25.26 8.96
N ALA A 143 -10.05 24.21 9.76
CA ALA A 143 -9.19 23.99 10.93
C ALA A 143 -8.74 22.53 10.98
N VAL A 144 -7.47 22.30 11.32
CA VAL A 144 -6.97 20.93 11.59
C VAL A 144 -7.41 20.48 12.98
N ASP A 145 -7.43 19.17 13.20
CA ASP A 145 -7.86 18.57 14.47
C ASP A 145 -6.79 18.62 15.55
N GLY A 146 -5.53 18.91 15.17
CA GLY A 146 -4.44 18.99 16.14
C GLY A 146 -3.07 19.22 15.53
N ILE A 147 -2.06 19.16 16.40
CA ILE A 147 -0.67 19.45 16.07
C ILE A 147 0.21 18.24 16.39
N ASP A 148 1.03 17.85 15.42
CA ASP A 148 2.07 16.84 15.57
C ASP A 148 3.45 17.51 15.76
N PHE A 149 4.21 17.09 16.75
CA PHE A 149 5.54 17.61 17.03
C PHE A 149 6.60 16.70 16.41
N PHE A 150 7.21 17.14 15.33
CA PHE A 150 8.28 16.44 14.62
C PHE A 150 9.57 17.25 14.70
N ILE A 151 10.24 17.24 15.86
CA ILE A 151 11.38 18.11 16.12
C ILE A 151 12.69 17.35 15.85
N ASP A 152 13.24 17.53 14.66
CA ASP A 152 14.40 16.78 14.18
C ASP A 152 15.71 17.57 14.21
N GLN A 153 15.64 18.88 14.38
CA GLN A 153 16.79 19.77 14.48
C GLN A 153 16.55 20.91 15.49
N GLY A 154 17.57 21.74 15.69
CA GLY A 154 17.52 22.84 16.65
C GLY A 154 17.65 22.38 18.12
N GLY A 155 17.37 23.27 19.04
CA GLY A 155 17.36 23.00 20.49
C GLY A 155 16.13 22.23 20.95
N ALA A 156 16.16 21.79 22.20
CA ALA A 156 15.05 21.07 22.86
C ALA A 156 14.20 21.99 23.77
N ASP A 157 14.47 23.29 23.78
CA ASP A 157 13.91 24.18 24.79
C ASP A 157 12.48 24.63 24.44
N HIS A 158 11.67 24.80 25.49
CA HIS A 158 10.33 25.38 25.48
C HIS A 158 9.26 24.65 24.62
N TYR A 159 9.53 23.42 24.12
CA TYR A 159 8.48 22.61 23.48
C TYR A 159 7.45 22.08 24.48
N ASP A 160 7.83 21.95 25.75
CA ASP A 160 6.89 21.67 26.85
C ASP A 160 5.96 22.85 27.11
N ASP A 161 6.47 24.09 27.06
CA ASP A 161 5.66 25.30 27.17
C ASP A 161 4.69 25.44 26.01
N LEU A 162 5.15 25.14 24.77
CA LEU A 162 4.31 25.10 23.58
C LEU A 162 3.19 24.07 23.75
N ALA A 163 3.52 22.83 24.15
CA ALA A 163 2.57 21.75 24.34
C ALA A 163 1.48 22.10 25.37
N ARG A 164 1.89 22.60 26.57
CA ARG A 164 0.94 23.05 27.61
C ARG A 164 0.04 24.19 27.14
N ARG A 165 0.56 25.12 26.33
CA ARG A 165 -0.24 26.23 25.79
C ARG A 165 -1.27 25.75 24.78
N LEU A 166 -0.86 24.87 23.87
CA LEU A 166 -1.78 24.28 22.88
C LEU A 166 -2.87 23.46 23.58
N ASP A 167 -2.52 22.63 24.56
CA ASP A 167 -3.49 21.91 25.38
C ASP A 167 -4.43 22.87 26.14
N GLY A 168 -3.91 24.00 26.59
CA GLY A 168 -4.68 25.03 27.27
C GLY A 168 -5.83 25.62 26.42
N TYR A 169 -5.78 25.51 25.10
CA TYR A 169 -6.88 25.91 24.21
C TYR A 169 -8.06 24.94 24.25
N ASN A 170 -7.90 23.72 24.77
CA ASN A 170 -8.97 22.72 24.90
C ASN A 170 -10.16 23.24 25.72
N LYS A 171 -9.98 24.19 26.61
CA LYS A 171 -11.06 24.88 27.35
C LYS A 171 -12.06 25.61 26.45
N TYR A 172 -11.69 25.96 25.21
CA TYR A 172 -12.56 26.61 24.24
C TYR A 172 -13.44 25.64 23.43
N TYR A 173 -13.12 24.34 23.47
CA TYR A 173 -13.83 23.28 22.75
C TYR A 173 -14.94 22.63 23.57
N ARG A 174 -15.88 23.41 24.10
CA ARG A 174 -16.98 22.95 24.97
C ARG A 174 -17.68 21.69 24.39
N GLY A 175 -17.33 20.48 24.88
CA GLY A 175 -17.96 19.22 24.50
C GLY A 175 -17.62 18.70 23.11
N ARG A 176 -16.63 19.26 22.43
CA ARG A 176 -16.05 18.77 21.17
C ARG A 176 -14.65 18.19 21.43
N VAL A 177 -14.15 17.36 20.51
CA VAL A 177 -12.75 16.96 20.51
C VAL A 177 -11.90 18.21 20.43
N GLY A 178 -11.04 18.46 21.41
CA GLY A 178 -10.16 19.63 21.45
C GLY A 178 -8.94 19.44 20.54
N VAL A 179 -7.91 20.28 20.75
CA VAL A 179 -6.64 20.16 20.04
C VAL A 179 -5.98 18.83 20.37
N LEU A 180 -5.88 17.92 19.41
CA LEU A 180 -5.17 16.67 19.56
C LEU A 180 -3.66 16.94 19.46
N LEU A 181 -2.89 16.57 20.49
CA LEU A 181 -1.44 16.66 20.45
C LEU A 181 -0.82 15.30 20.20
N THR A 182 0.06 15.23 19.20
CA THR A 182 0.83 14.04 18.85
C THR A 182 2.30 14.38 18.72
N ALA A 183 3.17 13.39 18.89
CA ALA A 183 4.60 13.56 18.76
C ALA A 183 5.19 12.50 17.83
N THR A 184 6.01 12.93 16.89
CA THR A 184 6.79 12.05 16.01
C THR A 184 8.22 12.04 16.50
N THR A 185 8.59 10.94 17.15
CA THR A 185 9.87 10.79 17.85
C THR A 185 10.86 9.95 17.07
N ARG A 186 12.13 10.02 17.44
CA ARG A 186 13.12 9.02 17.05
C ARG A 186 12.85 7.70 17.76
N CYS A 187 13.35 6.60 17.21
CA CYS A 187 13.22 5.30 17.87
C CYS A 187 14.07 5.21 19.15
N SER A 188 15.20 5.91 19.19
CA SER A 188 16.07 5.95 20.38
C SER A 188 15.32 6.60 21.55
N TYR A 189 15.14 5.86 22.62
CA TYR A 189 14.51 6.36 23.85
C TYR A 189 15.57 6.74 24.88
N PRO A 190 15.44 7.95 25.53
CA PRO A 190 14.50 9.03 25.23
C PRO A 190 14.88 9.84 23.99
N ASP A 191 13.90 10.49 23.36
CA ASP A 191 14.15 11.52 22.35
C ASP A 191 14.50 12.84 23.05
N HIS A 192 15.78 13.18 23.09
CA HIS A 192 16.29 14.35 23.84
C HIS A 192 15.66 15.69 23.41
N ARG A 193 15.11 15.81 22.21
CA ARG A 193 14.44 17.03 21.76
C ARG A 193 13.01 17.15 22.25
N LEU A 194 12.33 16.04 22.47
CA LEU A 194 10.93 16.00 22.88
C LEU A 194 10.72 15.52 24.32
N GLU A 195 11.77 15.10 25.02
CA GLU A 195 11.69 14.54 26.38
C GLU A 195 10.90 15.43 27.34
N LYS A 196 11.23 16.73 27.41
CA LYS A 196 10.53 17.70 28.27
C LYS A 196 9.07 17.88 27.85
N ALA A 197 8.80 17.93 26.53
CA ALA A 197 7.45 18.08 26.01
C ALA A 197 6.59 16.83 26.31
N LEU A 198 7.13 15.65 26.09
CA LEU A 198 6.45 14.39 26.37
C LEU A 198 6.18 14.18 27.86
N ALA A 199 7.08 14.64 28.73
CA ALA A 199 6.93 14.63 30.19
C ALA A 199 5.72 15.46 30.68
N THR A 200 5.15 16.35 29.87
CA THR A 200 3.91 17.07 30.20
C THR A 200 2.67 16.17 30.29
N GLY A 201 2.71 14.98 29.65
CA GLY A 201 1.61 14.03 29.64
C GLY A 201 0.40 14.42 28.76
N VAL A 202 0.50 15.48 27.95
CA VAL A 202 -0.62 15.98 27.11
C VAL A 202 -0.68 15.34 25.71
N PHE A 203 0.29 14.51 25.36
CA PHE A 203 0.34 13.86 24.05
C PHE A 203 -0.51 12.58 24.03
N ALA A 204 -1.57 12.57 23.23
CA ALA A 204 -2.45 11.43 23.12
C ALA A 204 -1.87 10.30 22.24
N ARG A 205 -0.98 10.65 21.27
CA ARG A 205 -0.36 9.69 20.35
C ARG A 205 1.13 9.99 20.19
N ILE A 206 1.92 8.93 20.09
CA ILE A 206 3.36 8.98 19.84
C ILE A 206 3.67 8.09 18.63
N HIS A 207 4.22 8.68 17.57
CA HIS A 207 4.64 7.99 16.35
C HIS A 207 6.16 7.76 16.45
N VAL A 208 6.57 6.54 16.76
CA VAL A 208 7.99 6.18 16.94
C VAL A 208 8.57 5.78 15.59
N ARG A 209 9.45 6.61 15.02
CA ARG A 209 10.07 6.38 13.71
C ARG A 209 11.09 5.26 13.77
N MET A 210 10.88 4.17 13.03
CA MET A 210 11.85 3.08 12.87
C MET A 210 12.82 3.33 11.70
N PHE A 211 13.08 4.61 11.38
CA PHE A 211 13.93 5.07 10.28
C PHE A 211 14.65 6.36 10.65
N GLY A 212 15.69 6.72 9.87
CA GLY A 212 16.47 7.94 10.10
C GLY A 212 17.42 7.87 11.30
N ASP A 213 17.66 6.69 11.87
CA ASP A 213 18.61 6.43 12.95
C ASP A 213 19.10 4.97 12.87
N GLU A 214 20.39 4.75 12.67
CA GLU A 214 20.98 3.41 12.50
C GLU A 214 20.72 2.46 13.69
N GLN A 215 20.57 2.98 14.89
CA GLN A 215 20.32 2.16 16.08
C GLN A 215 18.95 1.47 16.06
N CYS A 216 18.01 2.00 15.28
CA CYS A 216 16.63 1.49 15.21
C CYS A 216 16.47 0.24 14.35
N THR A 217 17.32 0.10 13.35
CA THR A 217 17.25 -1.02 12.40
C THR A 217 17.65 -2.35 13.03
N MET A 218 18.46 -2.33 14.09
CA MET A 218 18.96 -3.54 14.75
C MET A 218 17.95 -4.21 15.69
N SER A 219 17.00 -3.48 16.25
CA SER A 219 16.03 -4.01 17.21
C SER A 219 14.76 -3.13 17.28
N PRO A 220 13.99 -3.02 16.19
CA PRO A 220 12.86 -2.09 16.11
C PRO A 220 11.78 -2.39 17.16
N ARG A 221 11.50 -3.67 17.42
CA ARG A 221 10.57 -4.11 18.45
C ARG A 221 10.96 -3.62 19.84
N TYR A 222 12.22 -3.80 20.24
CA TYR A 222 12.70 -3.40 21.56
C TYR A 222 12.65 -1.89 21.76
N SER A 223 12.96 -1.12 20.72
CA SER A 223 12.83 0.33 20.73
C SER A 223 11.38 0.74 20.94
N TRP A 224 10.43 0.16 20.21
CA TRP A 224 9.02 0.45 20.37
C TRP A 224 8.48 0.06 21.75
N GLU A 225 8.85 -1.11 22.29
CA GLU A 225 8.44 -1.59 23.61
C GLU A 225 8.90 -0.63 24.73
N LYS A 226 10.09 -0.02 24.61
CA LYS A 226 10.55 1.02 25.55
C LYS A 226 9.65 2.24 25.54
N TRP A 227 9.27 2.72 24.34
CA TRP A 227 8.37 3.84 24.19
C TRP A 227 6.99 3.51 24.75
N ALA A 228 6.45 2.36 24.46
CA ALA A 228 5.14 1.92 24.95
C ALA A 228 5.12 1.80 26.48
N ALA A 229 6.18 1.27 27.08
CA ALA A 229 6.29 1.16 28.54
C ALA A 229 6.42 2.53 29.23
N ALA A 230 7.09 3.49 28.59
CA ALA A 230 7.28 4.82 29.14
C ALA A 230 5.99 5.69 29.09
N PHE A 231 5.11 5.44 28.12
CA PHE A 231 3.90 6.24 27.88
C PHE A 231 2.63 5.37 27.85
N PRO A 232 2.24 4.74 28.97
CA PRO A 232 1.08 3.84 29.00
C PRO A 232 -0.27 4.57 28.77
N GLY A 233 -0.31 5.90 28.95
CA GLY A 233 -1.48 6.74 28.70
C GLY A 233 -1.62 7.24 27.27
N SER A 234 -0.61 7.03 26.42
CA SER A 234 -0.61 7.44 25.02
C SER A 234 -0.73 6.23 24.10
N LYS A 235 -1.36 6.39 22.95
CA LYS A 235 -1.32 5.37 21.88
C LYS A 235 0.01 5.49 21.13
N VAL A 236 0.77 4.40 21.08
CA VAL A 236 2.12 4.36 20.46
C VAL A 236 2.04 3.66 19.11
N TYR A 237 2.42 4.39 18.06
CA TYR A 237 2.40 3.93 16.66
C TYR A 237 3.80 3.49 16.23
N ILE A 238 3.86 2.55 15.30
CA ILE A 238 5.10 2.19 14.61
C ILE A 238 5.22 3.09 13.37
N GLY A 239 6.22 3.96 13.35
CA GLY A 239 6.52 4.84 12.22
C GLY A 239 7.42 4.16 11.20
N LEU A 240 7.00 4.06 9.94
CA LEU A 240 7.68 3.37 8.87
C LEU A 240 7.80 4.27 7.63
N VAL A 241 8.85 4.08 6.84
CA VAL A 241 8.92 4.64 5.48
C VAL A 241 8.09 3.79 4.51
N ALA A 242 7.53 4.43 3.49
CA ALA A 242 6.67 3.78 2.52
C ALA A 242 7.42 2.91 1.52
N SER A 243 8.70 3.21 1.25
CA SER A 243 9.51 2.50 0.25
C SER A 243 10.99 2.46 0.62
N PRO A 244 11.76 1.49 0.07
CA PRO A 244 13.20 1.39 0.32
C PRO A 244 14.02 2.53 -0.28
N GLU A 245 13.47 3.28 -1.25
CA GLU A 245 14.14 4.45 -1.82
C GLU A 245 14.16 5.63 -0.86
N GLN A 246 13.28 5.66 0.14
CA GLN A 246 13.21 6.72 1.14
C GLN A 246 14.26 6.54 2.24
N ASP A 247 14.44 5.33 2.72
CA ASP A 247 15.39 5.01 3.80
C ASP A 247 15.73 3.51 3.78
N SER A 248 16.98 3.19 4.04
CA SER A 248 17.46 1.81 4.17
C SER A 248 16.82 1.03 5.33
N ALA A 249 16.22 1.73 6.28
CA ALA A 249 15.42 1.16 7.37
C ALA A 249 14.01 0.72 6.93
N TRP A 250 13.71 0.79 5.62
CA TRP A 250 12.45 0.25 5.12
C TRP A 250 12.28 -1.22 5.52
N MET A 251 11.12 -1.51 6.08
CA MET A 251 10.81 -2.84 6.59
C MET A 251 9.88 -3.57 5.62
N PHE A 252 10.32 -4.75 5.18
CA PHE A 252 9.47 -5.58 4.34
C PHE A 252 8.21 -6.00 5.12
N GLN A 253 7.08 -6.13 4.45
CA GLN A 253 5.78 -6.41 5.08
C GLN A 253 5.81 -7.69 5.94
N LYS A 254 6.58 -8.68 5.50
CA LYS A 254 6.84 -9.93 6.21
C LYS A 254 7.58 -9.68 7.52
N ASP A 255 8.67 -8.92 7.48
CA ASP A 255 9.52 -8.64 8.65
C ASP A 255 8.74 -7.78 9.66
N LEU A 256 7.99 -6.80 9.18
CA LEU A 256 7.07 -6.03 10.02
C LEU A 256 6.09 -6.93 10.78
N TYR A 257 5.53 -7.94 10.10
CA TYR A 257 4.60 -8.87 10.76
C TYR A 257 5.31 -9.77 11.78
N TYR A 258 6.39 -10.45 11.37
CA TYR A 258 7.05 -11.45 12.21
C TYR A 258 7.94 -10.87 13.28
N GLU A 259 8.58 -9.73 13.04
CA GLU A 259 9.49 -9.11 14.00
C GLU A 259 8.79 -8.14 14.95
N MET A 260 7.66 -7.57 14.56
CA MET A 260 6.96 -6.56 15.36
C MET A 260 5.50 -6.88 15.64
N LEU A 261 4.63 -6.91 14.61
CA LEU A 261 3.18 -6.86 14.80
C LEU A 261 2.63 -8.01 15.63
N GLN A 262 3.12 -9.24 15.42
CA GLN A 262 2.66 -10.40 16.19
C GLN A 262 2.87 -10.24 17.72
N PHE A 263 3.83 -9.42 18.15
CA PHE A 263 4.17 -9.19 19.56
C PHE A 263 3.46 -7.96 20.14
N VAL A 264 3.34 -6.88 19.36
CA VAL A 264 2.94 -5.57 19.90
C VAL A 264 1.46 -5.24 19.69
N ARG A 265 0.79 -5.83 18.68
CA ARG A 265 -0.60 -5.51 18.33
C ARG A 265 -1.62 -5.81 19.44
N SER A 266 -1.29 -6.70 20.37
CA SER A 266 -2.14 -7.06 21.52
C SER A 266 -1.90 -6.19 22.74
N LEU A 267 -0.90 -5.30 22.71
CA LEU A 267 -0.61 -4.42 23.85
C LEU A 267 -1.64 -3.28 23.90
N PRO A 268 -2.08 -2.89 25.12
CA PRO A 268 -3.22 -1.99 25.29
C PRO A 268 -3.02 -0.59 24.71
N ASN A 269 -1.78 -0.13 24.62
CA ASN A 269 -1.44 1.16 24.05
C ASN A 269 -0.86 1.10 22.62
N TYR A 270 -0.95 -0.04 21.94
CA TYR A 270 -0.66 -0.10 20.51
C TYR A 270 -1.65 0.77 19.73
N GLY A 271 -1.13 1.76 19.01
CA GLY A 271 -1.93 2.74 18.26
C GLY A 271 -2.13 2.38 16.80
N GLY A 272 -1.24 1.57 16.23
CA GLY A 272 -1.24 1.23 14.80
C GLY A 272 0.07 1.58 14.10
N LEU A 273 -0.04 1.91 12.81
CA LEU A 273 1.09 2.27 11.96
C LEU A 273 1.02 3.75 11.54
N ALA A 274 2.19 4.38 11.35
CA ALA A 274 2.32 5.73 10.79
C ALA A 274 3.30 5.67 9.61
N ILE A 275 2.82 5.93 8.39
CA ILE A 275 3.61 5.79 7.17
C ILE A 275 4.17 7.15 6.75
N TYR A 276 5.48 7.26 6.71
CA TYR A 276 6.22 8.42 6.25
C TYR A 276 6.85 8.14 4.89
N ASP A 277 6.54 8.85 3.85
CA ASP A 277 5.40 9.71 3.62
C ASP A 277 4.35 8.97 2.75
N ARG A 278 3.30 9.69 2.31
CA ARG A 278 2.30 9.05 1.45
C ARG A 278 3.00 8.49 0.21
N PRO A 279 2.93 7.17 -0.02
CA PRO A 279 3.51 6.62 -1.22
C PRO A 279 2.86 7.32 -2.42
N THR A 280 3.69 7.91 -3.28
CA THR A 280 3.24 8.27 -4.64
C THR A 280 2.56 7.03 -5.18
N THR A 281 1.44 7.18 -5.86
CA THR A 281 0.70 6.05 -6.41
C THR A 281 1.58 5.39 -7.49
N LEU A 282 2.65 4.72 -7.05
CA LEU A 282 3.37 3.80 -7.89
C LEU A 282 2.38 2.69 -8.16
N VAL A 283 1.91 2.62 -9.37
CA VAL A 283 1.15 1.46 -9.83
C VAL A 283 2.09 0.28 -9.64
N ARG A 284 1.86 -0.51 -8.57
CA ARG A 284 2.64 -1.73 -8.37
C ARG A 284 2.62 -2.51 -9.66
N THR A 285 3.80 -2.80 -10.18
CA THR A 285 3.92 -3.45 -11.48
C THR A 285 4.63 -4.78 -11.31
N VAL A 286 3.91 -5.85 -11.58
CA VAL A 286 4.45 -7.21 -11.67
C VAL A 286 4.75 -7.49 -13.14
N VAL A 287 5.88 -8.11 -13.45
CA VAL A 287 6.24 -8.47 -14.83
C VAL A 287 6.58 -9.96 -14.94
N PHE A 288 6.15 -10.58 -16.04
CA PHE A 288 6.60 -11.92 -16.42
C PHE A 288 7.92 -11.83 -17.19
N TRP A 289 8.91 -12.61 -16.75
CA TRP A 289 10.24 -12.73 -17.36
C TRP A 289 10.54 -14.20 -17.69
N GLY A 290 11.34 -14.43 -18.71
CA GLY A 290 11.74 -15.78 -19.15
C GLY A 290 11.00 -16.26 -20.42
N ARG A 291 10.37 -15.33 -21.15
CA ARG A 291 9.61 -15.70 -22.37
C ARG A 291 10.35 -15.40 -23.67
N ASN A 292 11.41 -14.61 -23.61
CA ASN A 292 12.24 -14.28 -24.77
C ASN A 292 13.65 -13.93 -24.33
N LYS A 293 14.68 -14.64 -24.83
CA LYS A 293 16.05 -14.39 -24.41
C LYS A 293 16.56 -12.96 -24.72
N ASP A 294 15.93 -12.25 -25.65
CA ASP A 294 16.28 -10.88 -26.00
C ASP A 294 15.67 -9.83 -25.05
N GLU A 295 14.89 -10.26 -24.07
CA GLU A 295 14.34 -9.40 -23.01
C GLU A 295 15.39 -8.90 -22.01
N GLY A 296 16.58 -9.48 -22.04
CA GLY A 296 17.67 -9.21 -21.10
C GLY A 296 17.65 -10.12 -19.90
N SER A 297 18.66 -10.01 -19.03
CA SER A 297 18.73 -10.82 -17.82
C SER A 297 17.66 -10.45 -16.80
N LEU A 298 17.43 -11.34 -15.84
CA LEU A 298 16.55 -11.06 -14.70
C LEU A 298 17.09 -9.87 -13.88
N ARG A 299 18.42 -9.80 -13.72
CA ARG A 299 19.12 -8.67 -13.10
C ARG A 299 18.79 -7.35 -13.79
N GLU A 300 18.89 -7.30 -15.12
CA GLU A 300 18.54 -6.10 -15.88
C GLU A 300 17.09 -5.68 -15.66
N ALA A 301 16.15 -6.63 -15.58
CA ALA A 301 14.75 -6.32 -15.29
C ALA A 301 14.61 -5.63 -13.93
N CYS A 302 15.26 -6.16 -12.89
CA CYS A 302 15.24 -5.58 -11.54
C CYS A 302 15.96 -4.22 -11.45
N ASP A 303 16.99 -4.01 -12.26
CA ASP A 303 17.74 -2.75 -12.27
C ASP A 303 16.99 -1.58 -12.91
N THR A 304 15.90 -1.84 -13.64
CA THR A 304 15.11 -0.77 -14.27
C THR A 304 14.37 0.12 -13.28
N GLY A 305 14.09 -0.37 -12.06
CA GLY A 305 13.22 0.32 -11.11
C GLY A 305 11.74 0.39 -11.52
N LEU A 306 11.34 -0.32 -12.59
CA LEU A 306 9.97 -0.30 -13.12
C LEU A 306 9.05 -1.33 -12.46
N TYR A 307 9.62 -2.38 -11.88
CA TYR A 307 8.86 -3.52 -11.37
C TYR A 307 8.98 -3.65 -9.87
N THR A 308 7.85 -3.89 -9.23
CA THR A 308 7.76 -4.18 -7.79
C THR A 308 7.84 -5.67 -7.49
N SER A 309 7.72 -6.53 -8.51
CA SER A 309 7.91 -7.98 -8.43
C SER A 309 8.15 -8.55 -9.83
N VAL A 310 8.90 -9.66 -9.91
CA VAL A 310 9.15 -10.37 -11.17
C VAL A 310 8.72 -11.82 -11.04
N ILE A 311 8.05 -12.34 -12.05
CA ILE A 311 7.61 -13.74 -12.12
C ILE A 311 8.41 -14.45 -13.20
N ILE A 312 9.23 -15.42 -12.81
CA ILE A 312 9.95 -16.29 -13.72
C ILE A 312 8.95 -17.28 -14.36
N SER A 313 8.92 -17.35 -15.66
CA SER A 313 8.01 -18.21 -16.42
C SER A 313 8.75 -19.10 -17.43
N PHE A 314 8.60 -20.43 -17.36
CA PHE A 314 7.72 -21.26 -16.51
C PHE A 314 8.42 -22.54 -16.05
N LEU A 315 7.99 -23.11 -14.93
CA LEU A 315 8.10 -24.55 -14.75
C LEU A 315 6.98 -25.17 -15.61
N ALA A 316 7.29 -25.56 -16.84
CA ALA A 316 6.33 -25.91 -17.88
C ALA A 316 5.92 -27.39 -17.90
N VAL A 317 6.65 -28.25 -17.21
CA VAL A 317 6.37 -29.69 -17.08
C VAL A 317 6.38 -30.10 -15.64
N PHE A 318 5.26 -30.67 -15.16
CA PHE A 318 5.15 -31.22 -13.80
C PHE A 318 3.98 -32.21 -13.65
N GLY A 319 3.93 -32.92 -12.55
CA GLY A 319 2.79 -33.74 -12.12
C GLY A 319 2.88 -35.24 -12.48
N HIS A 320 3.91 -35.67 -13.19
CA HIS A 320 4.12 -37.07 -13.59
C HIS A 320 5.54 -37.54 -13.28
N GLY A 321 6.15 -37.06 -12.18
CA GLY A 321 7.53 -37.35 -11.82
C GLY A 321 8.56 -36.76 -12.80
N ARG A 322 8.14 -35.86 -13.69
CA ARG A 322 9.00 -35.15 -14.63
C ARG A 322 8.83 -33.66 -14.43
N TYR A 323 9.93 -32.93 -14.38
CA TYR A 323 9.97 -31.50 -14.12
C TYR A 323 10.88 -30.82 -15.14
N SER A 324 10.43 -29.76 -15.77
CA SER A 324 11.24 -29.01 -16.72
C SER A 324 10.89 -27.51 -16.71
N LEU A 325 11.95 -26.70 -16.57
CA LEU A 325 11.87 -25.29 -16.81
C LEU A 325 11.93 -25.01 -18.31
N ASP A 326 11.11 -24.07 -18.77
CA ASP A 326 11.22 -23.41 -20.05
C ASP A 326 11.41 -21.91 -19.83
N LEU A 327 12.62 -21.42 -19.99
CA LEU A 327 12.98 -20.01 -19.90
C LEU A 327 13.36 -19.44 -21.27
N SER A 328 12.86 -20.02 -22.34
CA SER A 328 13.04 -19.56 -23.73
C SER A 328 14.48 -19.27 -24.13
N GLY A 329 15.41 -20.13 -23.67
CA GLY A 329 16.83 -20.07 -24.02
C GLY A 329 17.70 -19.18 -23.13
N HIS A 330 17.18 -18.66 -22.03
CA HIS A 330 18.01 -18.05 -20.98
C HIS A 330 18.91 -19.11 -20.30
N ASP A 331 20.10 -18.69 -19.90
CA ASP A 331 21.01 -19.55 -19.11
C ASP A 331 20.52 -19.70 -17.67
N VAL A 332 19.96 -20.86 -17.38
CA VAL A 332 19.40 -21.18 -16.06
C VAL A 332 20.44 -21.05 -14.94
N SER A 333 21.72 -21.33 -15.22
CA SER A 333 22.79 -21.26 -14.22
C SER A 333 23.07 -19.85 -13.70
N ALA A 334 22.77 -18.82 -14.49
CA ALA A 334 22.93 -17.42 -14.09
C ALA A 334 21.75 -16.89 -13.26
N VAL A 335 20.57 -17.50 -13.40
CA VAL A 335 19.33 -17.00 -12.79
C VAL A 335 19.40 -16.92 -11.27
N GLY A 336 20.09 -17.87 -10.60
CA GLY A 336 20.19 -17.86 -9.15
C GLY A 336 20.90 -16.62 -8.57
N ALA A 337 21.97 -16.18 -9.21
CA ALA A 337 22.65 -14.94 -8.81
C ALA A 337 21.77 -13.70 -9.04
N ASP A 338 20.97 -13.71 -10.12
CA ASP A 338 20.07 -12.61 -10.45
C ASP A 338 18.86 -12.57 -9.49
N ILE A 339 18.32 -13.72 -9.05
CA ILE A 339 17.29 -13.80 -8.00
C ILE A 339 17.78 -13.07 -6.74
N LYS A 340 18.98 -13.44 -6.24
CA LYS A 340 19.55 -12.80 -5.05
C LYS A 340 19.78 -11.30 -5.23
N HIS A 341 20.18 -10.88 -6.44
CA HIS A 341 20.32 -9.47 -6.76
C HIS A 341 18.97 -8.74 -6.70
N CYS A 342 17.92 -9.28 -7.30
CA CYS A 342 16.57 -8.69 -7.22
C CYS A 342 16.10 -8.58 -5.76
N GLN A 343 16.28 -9.66 -4.99
CA GLN A 343 15.92 -9.70 -3.57
C GLN A 343 16.72 -8.68 -2.74
N SER A 344 18.00 -8.45 -3.06
CA SER A 344 18.79 -7.39 -2.41
C SER A 344 18.26 -5.98 -2.67
N LYS A 345 17.44 -5.81 -3.70
CA LYS A 345 16.71 -4.59 -4.04
C LYS A 345 15.25 -4.61 -3.57
N TYR A 346 14.90 -5.59 -2.72
CA TYR A 346 13.54 -5.77 -2.22
C TYR A 346 12.49 -6.03 -3.32
N ILE A 347 12.91 -6.62 -4.44
CA ILE A 347 12.02 -7.05 -5.53
C ILE A 347 11.79 -8.54 -5.40
N PRO A 348 10.62 -8.99 -4.93
CA PRO A 348 10.28 -10.40 -4.85
C PRO A 348 10.34 -11.07 -6.23
N VAL A 349 10.88 -12.28 -6.24
CA VAL A 349 10.98 -13.12 -7.44
C VAL A 349 10.19 -14.40 -7.22
N LEU A 350 9.16 -14.62 -8.03
CA LEU A 350 8.32 -15.80 -7.97
C LEU A 350 8.61 -16.74 -9.14
N LEU A 351 8.29 -18.02 -8.97
CA LEU A 351 8.29 -19.00 -10.05
C LEU A 351 6.85 -19.30 -10.47
N SER A 352 6.51 -19.05 -11.73
CA SER A 352 5.22 -19.46 -12.29
C SER A 352 5.29 -20.90 -12.78
N ILE A 353 4.28 -21.69 -12.44
CA ILE A 353 4.11 -23.04 -12.89
C ILE A 353 2.94 -23.15 -13.86
N GLY A 354 3.12 -23.89 -14.95
CA GLY A 354 2.11 -24.08 -16.00
C GLY A 354 2.46 -23.35 -17.28
N GLY A 355 1.64 -22.37 -17.65
CA GLY A 355 1.76 -21.60 -18.89
C GLY A 355 1.14 -22.28 -20.11
N GLN A 356 1.28 -21.63 -21.26
CA GLN A 356 0.81 -22.17 -22.53
C GLN A 356 1.83 -23.15 -23.14
N GLY A 357 1.36 -24.30 -23.63
CA GLY A 357 2.20 -25.26 -24.37
C GLY A 357 3.00 -26.26 -23.50
N GLY A 358 2.90 -26.21 -22.19
CA GLY A 358 3.57 -27.17 -21.28
C GLY A 358 2.84 -28.52 -21.16
N ALA A 359 3.45 -29.48 -20.48
CA ALA A 359 2.87 -30.79 -20.18
C ALA A 359 2.73 -30.96 -18.66
N TYR A 360 1.58 -30.62 -18.12
CA TYR A 360 1.33 -30.65 -16.68
C TYR A 360 -0.11 -31.04 -16.34
N SER A 361 -0.27 -31.74 -15.23
CA SER A 361 -1.56 -32.04 -14.60
C SER A 361 -1.34 -32.57 -13.18
N LEU A 362 -2.38 -32.55 -12.37
CA LEU A 362 -2.39 -33.11 -11.02
C LEU A 362 -3.54 -34.12 -10.89
N PRO A 363 -3.40 -35.33 -11.44
CA PRO A 363 -4.51 -36.29 -11.50
C PRO A 363 -4.92 -36.86 -10.15
N THR A 364 -4.09 -36.70 -9.09
CA THR A 364 -4.35 -37.21 -7.76
C THR A 364 -3.78 -36.28 -6.68
N ASN A 365 -4.26 -36.40 -5.44
CA ASN A 365 -3.65 -35.74 -4.29
C ASN A 365 -2.16 -36.11 -4.11
N ALA A 366 -1.78 -37.35 -4.45
CA ALA A 366 -0.38 -37.76 -4.39
C ALA A 366 0.48 -37.03 -5.42
N SER A 367 -0.03 -36.77 -6.64
CA SER A 367 0.68 -35.95 -7.64
C SER A 367 0.81 -34.50 -7.21
N ALA A 368 -0.21 -33.93 -6.54
CA ALA A 368 -0.14 -32.59 -5.98
C ALA A 368 0.91 -32.51 -4.85
N ALA A 369 0.96 -33.53 -4.01
CA ALA A 369 1.98 -33.65 -2.96
C ALA A 369 3.40 -33.73 -3.53
N ASP A 370 3.62 -34.59 -4.54
CA ASP A 370 4.91 -34.74 -5.21
C ASP A 370 5.39 -33.42 -5.86
N VAL A 371 4.48 -32.69 -6.50
CA VAL A 371 4.80 -31.36 -7.06
C VAL A 371 5.11 -30.34 -5.98
N ALA A 372 4.37 -30.32 -4.87
CA ALA A 372 4.65 -29.42 -3.74
C ALA A 372 6.04 -29.69 -3.13
N ASP A 373 6.36 -30.96 -2.89
CA ASP A 373 7.65 -31.38 -2.37
C ASP A 373 8.79 -31.04 -3.34
N HIS A 374 8.57 -31.24 -4.65
CA HIS A 374 9.56 -30.87 -5.67
C HIS A 374 9.80 -29.36 -5.69
N LEU A 375 8.74 -28.56 -5.69
CA LEU A 375 8.86 -27.09 -5.64
C LEU A 375 9.60 -26.64 -4.37
N TRP A 376 9.27 -27.25 -3.24
CA TRP A 376 9.92 -26.98 -1.97
C TRP A 376 11.42 -27.25 -2.02
N ASP A 377 11.82 -28.44 -2.48
CA ASP A 377 13.22 -28.86 -2.47
C ASP A 377 14.07 -28.23 -3.58
N SER A 378 13.47 -27.94 -4.75
CA SER A 378 14.22 -27.45 -5.92
C SER A 378 14.33 -25.94 -6.01
N PHE A 379 13.34 -25.20 -5.50
CA PHE A 379 13.24 -23.75 -5.74
C PHE A 379 13.01 -22.93 -4.48
N LEU A 380 12.51 -23.56 -3.43
CA LEU A 380 12.11 -22.90 -2.20
C LEU A 380 13.06 -23.27 -1.04
N GLY A 381 12.59 -23.24 0.21
CA GLY A 381 13.39 -23.42 1.42
C GLY A 381 13.82 -24.85 1.75
N GLY A 382 13.41 -25.84 0.96
CA GLY A 382 13.81 -27.23 1.15
C GLY A 382 15.26 -27.51 0.73
N GLY A 383 15.67 -28.75 0.92
CA GLY A 383 17.06 -29.15 0.61
C GLY A 383 17.26 -30.66 0.68
N ARG A 384 16.28 -31.44 0.22
CA ARG A 384 16.37 -32.92 0.20
C ARG A 384 17.54 -33.37 -0.67
N ALA A 385 18.41 -34.21 -0.12
CA ALA A 385 19.56 -34.74 -0.83
C ALA A 385 19.16 -35.46 -2.12
N GLY A 386 19.87 -35.18 -3.22
CA GLY A 386 19.61 -35.77 -4.52
C GLY A 386 18.53 -35.05 -5.37
N VAL A 387 17.87 -34.01 -4.85
CA VAL A 387 16.95 -33.18 -5.63
C VAL A 387 17.75 -32.04 -6.26
N PRO A 388 17.73 -31.89 -7.60
CA PRO A 388 18.42 -30.79 -8.28
C PRO A 388 17.83 -29.43 -7.90
N ARG A 389 18.70 -28.44 -7.72
CA ARG A 389 18.31 -27.04 -7.55
C ARG A 389 18.79 -26.23 -8.77
N PRO A 390 17.92 -25.99 -9.75
CA PRO A 390 18.31 -25.33 -11.00
C PRO A 390 18.88 -23.92 -10.80
N PHE A 391 18.45 -23.21 -9.75
CA PHE A 391 18.93 -21.87 -9.39
C PHE A 391 20.03 -21.89 -8.31
N GLY A 392 20.67 -23.04 -8.09
CA GLY A 392 21.70 -23.20 -7.08
C GLY A 392 21.15 -23.05 -5.66
N ASP A 393 21.78 -22.19 -4.86
CA ASP A 393 21.37 -21.89 -3.48
C ASP A 393 20.37 -20.73 -3.38
N ALA A 394 19.92 -20.16 -4.51
CA ALA A 394 18.88 -19.16 -4.52
C ALA A 394 17.51 -19.79 -4.21
N VAL A 395 16.69 -19.03 -3.48
CA VAL A 395 15.34 -19.39 -3.06
C VAL A 395 14.40 -18.34 -3.63
N VAL A 396 13.36 -18.76 -4.37
CA VAL A 396 12.34 -17.80 -4.83
C VAL A 396 11.38 -17.43 -3.70
N ASP A 397 10.78 -16.27 -3.78
CA ASP A 397 9.89 -15.72 -2.73
C ASP A 397 8.46 -16.29 -2.80
N GLY A 398 8.15 -17.05 -3.85
CA GLY A 398 6.83 -17.62 -4.00
C GLY A 398 6.58 -18.38 -5.27
N VAL A 399 5.35 -18.88 -5.39
CA VAL A 399 4.87 -19.64 -6.55
C VAL A 399 3.62 -18.98 -7.12
N ASP A 400 3.59 -18.84 -8.45
CA ASP A 400 2.44 -18.41 -9.22
C ASP A 400 1.81 -19.59 -9.96
N LEU A 401 0.49 -19.75 -9.87
CA LEU A 401 -0.25 -20.76 -10.64
C LEU A 401 -0.82 -20.15 -11.92
N PHE A 402 -0.26 -20.52 -13.08
CA PHE A 402 -0.70 -20.09 -14.40
C PHE A 402 -1.23 -21.31 -15.18
N ILE A 403 -2.45 -21.75 -14.89
CA ILE A 403 -2.97 -23.01 -15.39
C ILE A 403 -3.88 -22.78 -16.61
N ASP A 404 -3.31 -22.90 -17.81
CA ASP A 404 -3.97 -22.59 -19.06
C ASP A 404 -4.47 -23.83 -19.82
N GLN A 405 -3.97 -25.01 -19.46
CA GLN A 405 -4.34 -26.29 -20.07
C GLN A 405 -4.35 -27.42 -19.02
N GLY A 406 -4.65 -28.63 -19.45
CA GLY A 406 -4.81 -29.78 -18.55
C GLY A 406 -6.11 -29.74 -17.75
N GLY A 407 -6.21 -30.60 -16.74
CA GLY A 407 -7.33 -30.67 -15.81
C GLY A 407 -7.30 -29.54 -14.78
N ALA A 408 -8.36 -29.46 -14.00
CA ALA A 408 -8.53 -28.51 -12.90
C ALA A 408 -8.26 -29.13 -11.52
N GLU A 409 -7.98 -30.41 -11.50
CA GLU A 409 -7.97 -31.22 -10.29
C GLU A 409 -6.74 -30.96 -9.44
N HIS A 410 -6.92 -31.02 -8.12
CA HIS A 410 -5.91 -31.04 -7.06
C HIS A 410 -4.96 -29.84 -6.97
N TYR A 411 -5.24 -28.71 -7.63
CA TYR A 411 -4.48 -27.46 -7.40
C TYR A 411 -4.80 -26.85 -6.04
N ASP A 412 -5.94 -27.15 -5.45
CA ASP A 412 -6.26 -26.80 -4.04
C ASP A 412 -5.38 -27.59 -3.06
N GLU A 413 -5.13 -28.87 -3.30
CA GLU A 413 -4.23 -29.67 -2.47
C GLU A 413 -2.78 -29.18 -2.62
N LEU A 414 -2.35 -28.86 -3.86
CA LEU A 414 -1.04 -28.24 -4.09
C LEU A 414 -0.89 -26.94 -3.28
N ALA A 415 -1.88 -26.07 -3.32
CA ALA A 415 -1.86 -24.80 -2.58
C ALA A 415 -1.76 -25.03 -1.07
N ARG A 416 -2.56 -25.94 -0.50
CA ARG A 416 -2.50 -26.29 0.94
C ARG A 416 -1.16 -26.87 1.33
N ARG A 417 -0.56 -27.70 0.49
CA ARG A 417 0.75 -28.32 0.75
C ARG A 417 1.87 -27.29 0.75
N LEU A 418 1.90 -26.44 -0.27
CA LEU A 418 2.85 -25.33 -0.33
C LEU A 418 2.72 -24.45 0.91
N PHE A 419 1.51 -24.09 1.29
CA PHE A 419 1.26 -23.30 2.48
C PHE A 419 1.72 -23.99 3.78
N SER A 420 1.58 -25.33 3.87
CA SER A 420 2.01 -26.09 5.05
C SER A 420 3.52 -26.08 5.27
N HIS A 421 4.31 -26.02 4.20
CA HIS A 421 5.77 -25.89 4.28
C HIS A 421 6.21 -24.52 4.78
N TYR A 422 5.51 -23.44 4.40
CA TYR A 422 5.95 -22.07 4.62
C TYR A 422 5.21 -21.29 5.71
N LYS A 423 4.04 -21.72 6.14
CA LYS A 423 3.24 -21.09 7.22
C LYS A 423 3.17 -19.55 7.15
N PHE A 424 2.85 -18.94 6.05
CA PHE A 424 2.74 -17.48 5.82
C PHE A 424 3.97 -16.75 5.24
N GLU A 425 5.08 -17.41 5.03
CA GLU A 425 6.31 -16.76 4.52
C GLU A 425 6.42 -16.73 2.99
N MET A 426 5.59 -17.47 2.26
CA MET A 426 5.63 -17.57 0.81
C MET A 426 4.50 -16.76 0.16
N LEU A 427 4.82 -16.07 -0.93
CA LEU A 427 3.81 -15.48 -1.80
C LEU A 427 3.20 -16.59 -2.66
N LEU A 428 1.93 -16.90 -2.44
CA LEU A 428 1.17 -17.78 -3.33
C LEU A 428 0.26 -16.91 -4.19
N THR A 429 0.48 -16.96 -5.51
CA THR A 429 -0.25 -16.13 -6.47
C THR A 429 -0.90 -16.97 -7.56
N ALA A 430 -1.93 -16.43 -8.19
CA ALA A 430 -2.63 -17.08 -9.29
C ALA A 430 -2.79 -16.12 -10.46
N THR A 431 -2.42 -16.57 -11.65
CA THR A 431 -2.63 -15.84 -12.89
C THR A 431 -3.81 -16.45 -13.64
N THR A 432 -4.96 -15.78 -13.50
CA THR A 432 -6.27 -16.27 -13.96
C THR A 432 -6.65 -15.70 -15.33
N ARG A 433 -7.66 -16.28 -15.95
CA ARG A 433 -8.35 -15.68 -17.08
C ARG A 433 -9.27 -14.55 -16.60
N CYS A 434 -9.65 -13.67 -17.51
CA CYS A 434 -10.55 -12.56 -17.18
C CYS A 434 -11.99 -13.00 -16.91
N SER A 435 -12.43 -14.13 -17.51
CA SER A 435 -13.76 -14.69 -17.22
C SER A 435 -13.82 -15.16 -15.77
N TYR A 436 -14.66 -14.56 -15.00
CA TYR A 436 -15.00 -15.05 -13.68
C TYR A 436 -16.12 -16.11 -13.83
N GLN A 437 -15.96 -17.32 -13.38
CA GLN A 437 -14.90 -18.00 -12.64
C GLN A 437 -13.89 -18.63 -13.61
N ASP A 438 -12.63 -18.77 -13.18
CA ASP A 438 -11.64 -19.58 -13.91
C ASP A 438 -11.72 -21.03 -13.41
N HIS A 439 -12.43 -21.87 -14.16
CA HIS A 439 -12.71 -23.26 -13.77
C HIS A 439 -11.48 -24.12 -13.47
N ARG A 440 -10.28 -23.71 -13.94
CA ARG A 440 -9.04 -24.43 -13.63
C ARG A 440 -8.47 -24.10 -12.26
N LEU A 441 -8.76 -22.92 -11.74
CA LEU A 441 -8.22 -22.43 -10.48
C LEU A 441 -9.30 -22.21 -9.41
N ASP A 442 -10.57 -22.43 -9.69
CA ASP A 442 -11.68 -22.21 -8.74
C ASP A 442 -11.47 -22.92 -7.41
N MET A 443 -11.13 -24.21 -7.46
CA MET A 443 -10.90 -25.01 -6.25
C MET A 443 -9.68 -24.51 -5.47
N ALA A 444 -8.62 -24.15 -6.17
CA ALA A 444 -7.41 -23.61 -5.56
C ALA A 444 -7.68 -22.25 -4.90
N LEU A 445 -8.33 -21.33 -5.60
CA LEU A 445 -8.68 -20.00 -5.11
C LEU A 445 -9.66 -20.05 -3.93
N ALA A 446 -10.58 -21.03 -3.92
CA ALA A 446 -11.52 -21.25 -2.82
C ALA A 446 -10.83 -21.63 -1.49
N THR A 447 -9.55 -22.01 -1.50
CA THR A 447 -8.76 -22.24 -0.28
C THR A 447 -8.52 -20.96 0.54
N GLY A 448 -8.61 -19.78 -0.09
CA GLY A 448 -8.31 -18.49 0.54
C GLY A 448 -6.81 -18.25 0.81
N LEU A 449 -5.91 -19.07 0.25
CA LEU A 449 -4.47 -19.00 0.52
C LEU A 449 -3.70 -18.07 -0.42
N PHE A 450 -4.35 -17.57 -1.47
CA PHE A 450 -3.71 -16.74 -2.49
C PHE A 450 -3.63 -15.28 -2.05
N THR A 451 -2.42 -14.74 -1.95
CA THR A 451 -2.18 -13.35 -1.57
C THR A 451 -2.43 -12.37 -2.73
N HIS A 452 -2.13 -12.82 -3.97
CA HIS A 452 -2.32 -12.01 -5.18
C HIS A 452 -3.04 -12.82 -6.27
N ILE A 453 -3.92 -12.13 -7.00
CA ILE A 453 -4.61 -12.68 -8.16
C ILE A 453 -4.35 -11.75 -9.33
N HIS A 454 -3.71 -12.27 -10.39
CA HIS A 454 -3.43 -11.54 -11.62
C HIS A 454 -4.51 -11.88 -12.67
N VAL A 455 -5.44 -10.96 -12.90
CA VAL A 455 -6.55 -11.14 -13.83
C VAL A 455 -6.11 -10.71 -15.24
N ARG A 456 -5.83 -11.67 -16.12
CA ARG A 456 -5.40 -11.40 -17.50
C ARG A 456 -6.57 -10.94 -18.37
N VAL A 457 -6.54 -9.70 -18.84
CA VAL A 457 -7.52 -9.23 -19.83
C VAL A 457 -7.07 -9.47 -21.28
N PHE A 458 -6.29 -10.52 -21.51
CA PHE A 458 -5.73 -10.95 -22.79
C PHE A 458 -5.65 -12.48 -22.87
N GLY A 459 -5.45 -13.03 -24.10
CA GLY A 459 -5.21 -14.46 -24.31
C GLY A 459 -6.40 -15.36 -23.94
N GLY A 460 -7.57 -14.81 -23.80
CA GLY A 460 -8.80 -15.54 -23.49
C GLY A 460 -9.42 -16.14 -24.74
N GLY A 461 -8.99 -17.33 -25.16
CA GLY A 461 -9.58 -18.02 -26.29
C GLY A 461 -11.10 -18.16 -26.13
N GLY A 462 -11.86 -17.33 -26.83
CA GLY A 462 -13.31 -17.44 -26.97
C GLY A 462 -14.16 -16.47 -26.15
N ASP A 463 -13.63 -15.77 -25.15
CA ASP A 463 -14.42 -14.78 -24.40
C ASP A 463 -14.09 -13.34 -24.85
N ALA A 464 -14.65 -12.95 -26.00
CA ALA A 464 -14.51 -11.60 -26.53
C ALA A 464 -15.03 -10.50 -25.56
N GLY A 465 -15.80 -10.87 -24.55
CA GLY A 465 -16.31 -9.96 -23.53
C GLY A 465 -15.23 -9.45 -22.56
N CYS A 466 -14.17 -10.21 -22.37
CA CYS A 466 -13.10 -9.85 -21.44
C CYS A 466 -12.16 -8.76 -21.99
N THR A 467 -11.85 -8.84 -23.28
CA THR A 467 -10.93 -7.90 -23.94
C THR A 467 -11.54 -6.52 -24.16
N THR A 468 -12.85 -6.37 -24.00
CA THR A 468 -13.58 -5.11 -24.13
C THR A 468 -14.14 -4.57 -22.82
N ARG A 469 -14.15 -5.37 -21.74
CA ARG A 469 -14.74 -5.03 -20.44
C ARG A 469 -13.72 -5.13 -19.30
N HIS A 470 -12.51 -4.65 -19.52
CA HIS A 470 -11.37 -4.76 -18.60
C HIS A 470 -11.73 -4.40 -17.15
N ARG A 471 -12.36 -3.25 -16.96
CA ARG A 471 -12.81 -2.78 -15.64
C ARG A 471 -13.82 -3.72 -15.00
N ALA A 472 -14.89 -4.08 -15.70
CA ALA A 472 -15.95 -4.92 -15.16
C ALA A 472 -15.45 -6.34 -14.83
N SER A 473 -14.52 -6.88 -15.64
CA SER A 473 -13.88 -8.16 -15.36
C SER A 473 -13.04 -8.09 -14.09
N TRP A 474 -12.21 -7.06 -13.95
CA TRP A 474 -11.42 -6.86 -12.75
C TRP A 474 -12.30 -6.65 -11.50
N GLU A 475 -13.35 -5.83 -11.59
CA GLU A 475 -14.27 -5.57 -10.47
C GLU A 475 -14.98 -6.84 -9.96
N ARG A 476 -15.31 -7.77 -10.87
CA ARG A 476 -15.87 -9.08 -10.47
C ARG A 476 -14.89 -9.91 -9.65
N TRP A 477 -13.64 -10.00 -10.10
CA TRP A 477 -12.58 -10.69 -9.38
C TRP A 477 -12.29 -10.05 -8.04
N ALA A 478 -12.17 -8.74 -7.99
CA ALA A 478 -11.93 -7.99 -6.77
C ALA A 478 -13.04 -8.17 -5.73
N ALA A 479 -14.29 -8.17 -6.17
CA ALA A 479 -15.44 -8.39 -5.28
C ALA A 479 -15.49 -9.83 -4.72
N ALA A 480 -15.05 -10.81 -5.52
CA ALA A 480 -15.06 -12.22 -5.12
C ALA A 480 -13.94 -12.57 -4.12
N TYR A 481 -12.82 -11.86 -4.18
CA TYR A 481 -11.62 -12.14 -3.35
C TYR A 481 -11.16 -10.90 -2.58
N PRO A 482 -11.95 -10.40 -1.61
CA PRO A 482 -11.62 -9.18 -0.86
C PRO A 482 -10.38 -9.31 0.03
N GLY A 483 -9.96 -10.54 0.37
CA GLY A 483 -8.75 -10.82 1.13
C GLY A 483 -7.47 -10.91 0.30
N SER A 484 -7.56 -10.86 -1.04
CA SER A 484 -6.42 -10.94 -1.94
C SER A 484 -6.22 -9.62 -2.66
N LEU A 485 -4.96 -9.26 -2.96
CA LEU A 485 -4.66 -8.15 -3.87
C LEU A 485 -4.92 -8.60 -5.32
N VAL A 486 -5.77 -7.85 -6.03
CA VAL A 486 -6.16 -8.17 -7.41
C VAL A 486 -5.45 -7.22 -8.38
N TYR A 487 -4.65 -7.79 -9.26
CA TYR A 487 -3.89 -7.07 -10.29
C TYR A 487 -4.62 -7.12 -11.62
N LEU A 488 -4.53 -6.04 -12.39
CA LEU A 488 -5.00 -6.01 -13.77
C LEU A 488 -3.85 -6.45 -14.70
N GLY A 489 -4.00 -7.60 -15.34
CA GLY A 489 -3.01 -8.16 -16.26
C GLY A 489 -3.22 -7.66 -17.68
N VAL A 490 -2.23 -6.98 -18.25
CA VAL A 490 -2.29 -6.37 -19.58
C VAL A 490 -1.10 -6.79 -20.44
N VAL A 491 -1.28 -6.77 -21.78
CA VAL A 491 -0.19 -6.91 -22.75
C VAL A 491 0.53 -5.56 -22.93
N ALA A 492 1.85 -5.61 -23.10
CA ALA A 492 2.68 -4.42 -23.27
C ALA A 492 2.75 -3.92 -24.74
N SER A 493 2.25 -4.70 -25.70
CA SER A 493 2.28 -4.37 -27.11
C SER A 493 1.06 -4.91 -27.86
N PRO A 494 0.55 -4.20 -28.88
CA PRO A 494 -0.47 -4.72 -29.77
C PRO A 494 0.03 -5.92 -30.60
N GLU A 495 1.34 -6.13 -30.72
CA GLU A 495 1.90 -7.30 -31.38
C GLU A 495 1.57 -8.62 -30.65
N GLN A 496 1.34 -8.56 -29.33
CA GLN A 496 1.01 -9.73 -28.52
C GLN A 496 -0.48 -10.12 -28.65
N ASP A 497 -1.34 -9.12 -28.59
CA ASP A 497 -2.80 -9.27 -28.74
C ASP A 497 -3.39 -7.88 -29.06
N ALA A 498 -3.63 -7.64 -30.34
CA ALA A 498 -4.12 -6.34 -30.81
C ALA A 498 -5.52 -6.00 -30.27
N ASN A 499 -6.34 -7.01 -29.97
CA ASN A 499 -7.71 -6.82 -29.45
C ASN A 499 -7.74 -6.54 -27.96
N ALA A 500 -6.73 -7.03 -27.22
CA ALA A 500 -6.63 -6.87 -25.78
C ALA A 500 -5.68 -5.72 -25.36
N TYR A 501 -4.91 -5.19 -26.32
CA TYR A 501 -3.99 -4.11 -26.04
C TYR A 501 -4.70 -2.83 -25.61
N LEU A 502 -4.35 -2.34 -24.44
CA LEU A 502 -4.82 -1.06 -23.92
C LEU A 502 -3.73 0.00 -24.15
N PRO A 503 -3.97 0.99 -25.03
CA PRO A 503 -3.08 2.14 -25.08
C PRO A 503 -2.96 2.78 -23.70
N ARG A 504 -1.75 3.21 -23.31
CA ARG A 504 -1.50 3.76 -21.96
C ARG A 504 -2.51 4.84 -21.55
N LYS A 505 -2.83 5.76 -22.46
CA LYS A 505 -3.82 6.81 -22.17
C LYS A 505 -5.15 6.21 -21.73
N VAL A 506 -5.67 5.22 -22.46
CA VAL A 506 -6.93 4.53 -22.14
C VAL A 506 -6.80 3.74 -20.84
N LEU A 507 -5.69 3.04 -20.63
CA LEU A 507 -5.44 2.32 -19.38
C LEU A 507 -5.55 3.25 -18.17
N PHE A 508 -4.92 4.42 -18.21
CA PHE A 508 -4.91 5.35 -17.08
C PHE A 508 -6.21 6.13 -16.94
N SER A 509 -6.77 6.68 -18.05
CA SER A 509 -7.98 7.51 -17.97
C SER A 509 -9.27 6.73 -17.72
N ASP A 510 -9.41 5.55 -18.34
CA ASP A 510 -10.71 4.88 -18.43
C ASP A 510 -10.79 3.63 -17.55
N VAL A 511 -9.65 3.06 -17.16
CA VAL A 511 -9.60 1.83 -16.35
C VAL A 511 -9.06 2.11 -14.96
N LEU A 512 -7.79 2.52 -14.85
CA LEU A 512 -7.13 2.69 -13.56
C LEU A 512 -7.76 3.78 -12.70
N SER A 513 -8.20 4.90 -13.29
CA SER A 513 -8.92 5.97 -12.58
C SER A 513 -10.14 5.49 -11.77
N HIS A 514 -10.69 4.31 -12.11
CA HIS A 514 -11.86 3.75 -11.45
C HIS A 514 -11.55 2.60 -10.48
N ILE A 515 -10.42 1.92 -10.65
CA ILE A 515 -10.10 0.73 -9.86
C ILE A 515 -8.98 0.95 -8.85
N VAL A 516 -8.13 1.97 -9.03
CA VAL A 516 -6.97 2.23 -8.17
C VAL A 516 -7.36 2.52 -6.71
N GLU A 517 -8.55 3.08 -6.50
CA GLU A 517 -9.08 3.39 -5.16
C GLU A 517 -9.75 2.20 -4.46
N LYS A 518 -9.91 1.08 -5.16
CA LYS A 518 -10.52 -0.09 -4.53
C LYS A 518 -9.58 -0.71 -3.49
N PRO A 519 -10.09 -1.14 -2.33
CA PRO A 519 -9.26 -1.53 -1.18
C PRO A 519 -8.31 -2.69 -1.45
N ASN A 520 -8.65 -3.57 -2.40
CA ASN A 520 -7.83 -4.71 -2.79
C ASN A 520 -7.21 -4.57 -4.18
N TYR A 521 -7.09 -3.34 -4.71
CA TYR A 521 -6.31 -3.09 -5.92
C TYR A 521 -4.84 -3.41 -5.67
N GLY A 522 -4.31 -4.40 -6.38
CA GLY A 522 -2.92 -4.85 -6.25
C GLY A 522 -1.96 -4.05 -7.12
N GLY A 523 -2.38 -3.64 -8.32
CA GLY A 523 -1.51 -3.01 -9.30
C GLY A 523 -1.74 -3.51 -10.72
N LEU A 524 -0.70 -3.39 -11.56
CA LEU A 524 -0.66 -3.95 -12.90
C LEU A 524 0.20 -5.22 -12.93
N MET A 525 -0.20 -6.18 -13.73
CA MET A 525 0.65 -7.28 -14.17
C MET A 525 0.91 -7.14 -15.68
N ILE A 526 2.17 -7.07 -16.06
CA ILE A 526 2.61 -6.87 -17.44
C ILE A 526 3.01 -8.20 -18.08
N TRP A 527 2.37 -8.53 -19.16
CA TRP A 527 2.74 -9.61 -20.04
C TRP A 527 3.37 -9.02 -21.30
N ASP A 528 4.68 -9.12 -21.54
CA ASP A 528 5.77 -9.63 -20.71
C ASP A 528 6.96 -8.64 -20.77
N ARG A 529 8.08 -8.98 -20.15
CA ARG A 529 9.29 -8.15 -20.07
C ARG A 529 9.85 -7.82 -21.46
N TYR A 530 9.80 -8.75 -22.43
CA TYR A 530 10.33 -8.49 -23.77
C TYR A 530 9.60 -7.34 -24.45
N TYR A 531 8.27 -7.42 -24.49
CA TYR A 531 7.47 -6.36 -25.13
C TYR A 531 7.46 -5.07 -24.32
N ASP A 532 7.52 -5.15 -23.01
CA ASP A 532 7.63 -3.96 -22.17
C ASP A 532 8.93 -3.21 -22.38
N LYS A 533 10.08 -3.94 -22.49
CA LYS A 533 11.37 -3.37 -22.88
C LYS A 533 11.32 -2.74 -24.27
N LYS A 534 10.68 -3.40 -25.22
CA LYS A 534 10.56 -2.94 -26.61
C LYS A 534 9.74 -1.67 -26.75
N THR A 535 8.65 -1.55 -26.01
CA THR A 535 7.67 -0.45 -26.15
C THR A 535 7.82 0.65 -25.11
N GLY A 536 8.50 0.38 -23.99
CA GLY A 536 8.54 1.26 -22.83
C GLY A 536 7.17 1.40 -22.15
N TYR A 537 6.32 0.38 -22.23
CA TYR A 537 4.94 0.45 -21.75
C TYR A 537 4.84 0.81 -20.26
N SER A 538 5.68 0.26 -19.39
CA SER A 538 5.74 0.62 -17.97
C SER A 538 6.62 1.84 -17.67
N ALA A 539 7.49 2.27 -18.57
CA ALA A 539 8.48 3.32 -18.31
C ALA A 539 7.92 4.75 -18.22
N GLY A 540 6.68 4.98 -18.64
CA GLY A 540 6.07 6.32 -18.55
C GLY A 540 5.49 6.57 -17.18
N LYS A 541 5.69 7.78 -16.62
CA LYS A 541 5.04 8.21 -15.38
C LYS A 541 3.52 8.09 -15.51
N PRO A 542 2.80 7.60 -14.50
CA PRO A 542 1.34 7.61 -14.52
C PRO A 542 0.85 9.06 -14.60
N LEU A 543 0.11 9.39 -15.67
CA LEU A 543 -0.67 10.62 -15.77
C LEU A 543 -2.00 10.42 -15.03
N ILE A 544 -1.96 10.08 -13.75
CA ILE A 544 -3.15 10.15 -12.91
C ILE A 544 -3.19 11.57 -12.32
N THR A 545 -3.58 12.53 -13.15
CA THR A 545 -4.08 13.80 -12.67
C THR A 545 -5.59 13.65 -12.51
N GLY A 546 -6.04 13.41 -11.30
CA GLY A 546 -7.45 13.54 -10.96
C GLY A 546 -7.87 14.98 -11.10
N SER A 547 -8.52 15.30 -12.21
CA SER A 547 -9.54 16.34 -12.32
C SER A 547 -10.17 16.31 -13.73
N PRO A 548 -11.47 16.16 -13.85
CA PRO A 548 -12.18 16.41 -15.11
C PRO A 548 -12.52 17.90 -15.16
N GLN A 549 -11.58 18.74 -15.58
CA GLN A 549 -11.85 20.06 -16.19
C GLN A 549 -10.53 20.68 -16.66
N LEU A 550 -10.19 20.44 -17.91
CA LEU A 550 -9.49 21.42 -18.75
C LEU A 550 -9.95 21.17 -20.18
N ASN A 551 -11.00 21.92 -20.55
CA ASN A 551 -11.35 22.18 -21.95
C ASN A 551 -10.21 22.96 -22.61
N ALA A 552 -9.88 22.51 -23.82
CA ALA A 552 -9.35 23.25 -24.96
C ALA A 552 -8.20 24.23 -24.68
N ILE A 553 -6.98 23.78 -25.01
CA ILE A 553 -6.03 24.67 -25.68
C ILE A 553 -5.56 23.94 -26.94
N SER A 554 -5.93 24.50 -28.06
CA SER A 554 -5.46 24.24 -29.41
C SER A 554 -3.93 24.28 -29.45
N ILE A 555 -3.35 23.28 -30.08
CA ILE A 555 -1.99 23.39 -30.61
C ILE A 555 -2.13 23.37 -32.13
N GLU A 556 -2.09 24.56 -32.73
CA GLU A 556 -1.69 24.77 -34.11
C GLU A 556 -0.17 24.83 -34.19
N SER A 557 0.34 24.23 -35.29
CA SER A 557 1.68 24.15 -35.87
C SER A 557 2.67 23.21 -35.20
#